data_d5d08fb8272427ecbd088e8028578402
#
_entry.id   d5d08fb8272427ecbd088e8028578402
#
_cell.length_a   1.000
_cell.length_b   1.000
_cell.length_c   1.000
_cell.angle_alpha   90.00
_cell.angle_beta   90.00
_cell.angle_gamma   90.00
#
_symmetry.space_group_name_H-M   'P 1'
#
loop_
_entity.id
_entity.type
_entity.pdbx_description
1 polymer ?
#
loop_
_entity_poly.entity_id
_entity_poly.type
_entity_poly.pdbx_seq_one_letter_code
_entity_poly.pdbx_strand_id
1 'polypeptide(L)'
;MDCKNALVEAQGDFDKAVENLRKKGQKIAANRAERESSEGVVIAKVNSEKTIGVIVSLNCETDFVAKNEKYIHLANEIAALALEYDDVNKLLDANFRGMSVSEKLIEQTGVIGEKIEIGNFKILKAPFVGFYIHAGNKISTLVGLSNKFEKSEEVAKNIAMQAAAMNPIALNENEVDATIIEKEIEIAKEQLRQEGKPEEMLDNIAKGKIKRFFKDNTLVNQSYIKDNKISVSDYIKSVGEIEITGFERVSLV
;
A
#
# COMPACT_ATOMS: atom_id res chain seq x y z
N MET A 1 5.25 21.51 26.69
CA MET A 1 5.41 21.44 28.18
C MET A 1 6.38 20.32 28.60
N ASP A 2 6.39 19.15 27.97
CA ASP A 2 7.20 17.99 28.35
C ASP A 2 8.70 18.25 28.39
N CYS A 3 9.29 18.93 27.39
CA CYS A 3 10.71 19.27 27.39
C CYS A 3 11.12 20.17 28.59
N LYS A 4 10.26 21.14 28.95
CA LYS A 4 10.52 22.00 30.11
C LYS A 4 10.46 21.16 31.40
N ASN A 5 9.47 20.30 31.54
CA ASN A 5 9.34 19.44 32.72
C ASN A 5 10.53 18.49 32.84
N ALA A 6 10.92 17.83 31.74
CA ALA A 6 12.09 16.95 31.71
C ALA A 6 13.40 17.66 32.11
N LEU A 7 13.60 18.90 31.65
CA LEU A 7 14.77 19.68 32.04
C LEU A 7 14.75 20.09 33.52
N VAL A 8 13.59 20.44 34.05
CA VAL A 8 13.42 20.73 35.48
C VAL A 8 13.69 19.49 36.33
N GLU A 9 13.12 18.35 35.96
CA GLU A 9 13.37 17.07 36.64
C GLU A 9 14.81 16.60 36.56
N ALA A 10 15.49 16.90 35.45
CA ALA A 10 16.94 16.65 35.27
C ALA A 10 17.83 17.72 35.86
N GLN A 11 17.28 18.72 36.57
CA GLN A 11 18.05 19.84 37.18
C GLN A 11 18.94 20.60 36.19
N GLY A 12 18.45 20.72 34.92
CA GLY A 12 19.17 21.41 33.84
C GLY A 12 20.15 20.53 33.06
N ASP A 13 20.33 19.27 33.44
CA ASP A 13 21.11 18.29 32.66
C ASP A 13 20.35 17.89 31.40
N PHE A 14 20.88 18.29 30.23
CA PHE A 14 20.24 18.09 28.94
C PHE A 14 20.20 16.63 28.55
N ASP A 15 21.30 15.87 28.75
CA ASP A 15 21.37 14.45 28.34
C ASP A 15 20.41 13.60 29.18
N LYS A 16 20.36 13.87 30.47
CA LYS A 16 19.42 13.22 31.40
C LYS A 16 17.97 13.58 31.10
N ALA A 17 17.69 14.82 30.68
CA ALA A 17 16.34 15.21 30.24
C ALA A 17 15.91 14.48 28.97
N VAL A 18 16.81 14.31 28.00
CA VAL A 18 16.57 13.52 26.78
C VAL A 18 16.31 12.05 27.11
N GLU A 19 17.12 11.46 28.03
CA GLU A 19 16.91 10.09 28.49
C GLU A 19 15.53 9.90 29.16
N ASN A 20 15.13 10.83 30.01
CA ASN A 20 13.83 10.82 30.69
C ASN A 20 12.68 10.90 29.67
N LEU A 21 12.81 11.73 28.63
CA LEU A 21 11.81 11.85 27.56
C LEU A 21 11.71 10.54 26.74
N ARG A 22 12.85 9.89 26.45
CA ARG A 22 12.88 8.59 25.76
C ARG A 22 12.17 7.51 26.59
N LYS A 23 12.47 7.40 27.88
CA LYS A 23 11.79 6.47 28.80
C LYS A 23 10.28 6.72 28.88
N LYS A 24 9.88 7.98 28.92
CA LYS A 24 8.47 8.38 28.89
C LYS A 24 7.81 7.93 27.58
N GLY A 25 8.45 8.17 26.43
CA GLY A 25 7.99 7.74 25.11
C GLY A 25 7.82 6.22 25.02
N GLN A 26 8.81 5.46 25.49
CA GLN A 26 8.74 3.99 25.55
C GLN A 26 7.55 3.49 26.38
N LYS A 27 7.30 4.11 27.54
CA LYS A 27 6.16 3.75 28.40
C LYS A 27 4.83 4.06 27.70
N ILE A 28 4.71 5.20 26.99
CA ILE A 28 3.51 5.53 26.22
C ILE A 28 3.32 4.52 25.10
N ALA A 29 4.38 4.17 24.36
CA ALA A 29 4.32 3.20 23.26
C ALA A 29 3.91 1.81 23.78
N ALA A 30 4.45 1.34 24.90
CA ALA A 30 4.06 0.08 25.53
C ALA A 30 2.58 0.06 25.91
N ASN A 31 2.06 1.14 26.48
CA ASN A 31 0.65 1.25 26.86
C ASN A 31 -0.31 1.32 25.65
N ARG A 32 0.22 1.63 24.47
CA ARG A 32 -0.55 1.75 23.23
C ARG A 32 -0.32 0.61 22.24
N ALA A 33 0.54 -0.35 22.58
CA ALA A 33 0.92 -1.45 21.67
C ALA A 33 -0.29 -2.26 21.15
N GLU A 34 -1.31 -2.44 21.98
CA GLU A 34 -2.53 -3.19 21.63
C GLU A 34 -3.63 -2.30 20.97
N ARG A 35 -3.37 -0.98 20.81
CA ARG A 35 -4.33 -0.10 20.16
C ARG A 35 -4.39 -0.36 18.68
N GLU A 36 -5.57 -0.24 18.10
CA GLU A 36 -5.75 -0.29 16.65
C GLU A 36 -5.26 1.02 16.00
N SER A 37 -4.51 0.91 14.92
CA SER A 37 -3.98 2.01 14.11
C SER A 37 -4.42 1.83 12.65
N SER A 38 -5.71 2.00 12.40
CA SER A 38 -6.33 1.84 11.08
C SER A 38 -6.23 3.08 10.19
N GLU A 39 -5.95 4.24 10.80
CA GLU A 39 -5.71 5.49 10.09
C GLU A 39 -4.22 5.65 9.68
N GLY A 40 -3.89 6.66 8.90
CA GLY A 40 -2.51 6.90 8.48
C GLY A 40 -2.39 7.44 7.06
N VAL A 41 -1.18 7.30 6.50
CA VAL A 41 -0.87 7.65 5.11
C VAL A 41 -0.12 6.53 4.41
N VAL A 42 -0.39 6.37 3.13
CA VAL A 42 0.25 5.38 2.25
C VAL A 42 1.08 6.12 1.22
N ILE A 43 2.39 5.97 1.29
CA ILE A 43 3.35 6.68 0.43
C ILE A 43 4.03 5.69 -0.50
N ALA A 44 4.00 5.98 -1.79
CA ALA A 44 4.76 5.25 -2.80
C ALA A 44 5.98 6.07 -3.25
N LYS A 45 7.10 5.41 -3.47
CA LYS A 45 8.34 5.98 -4.02
C LYS A 45 8.95 5.05 -5.04
N VAL A 46 9.71 5.61 -5.98
CA VAL A 46 10.56 4.86 -6.90
C VAL A 46 11.99 5.39 -6.84
N ASN A 47 12.97 4.52 -7.11
CA ASN A 47 14.38 4.93 -7.21
C ASN A 47 14.63 5.80 -8.45
N SER A 48 15.81 6.40 -8.56
CA SER A 48 16.21 7.30 -9.66
C SER A 48 16.12 6.63 -11.04
N GLU A 49 16.48 5.34 -11.11
CA GLU A 49 16.43 4.53 -12.33
C GLU A 49 15.01 4.09 -12.70
N LYS A 50 14.04 4.21 -11.76
CA LYS A 50 12.67 3.73 -11.89
C LYS A 50 12.57 2.22 -12.12
N THR A 51 13.46 1.45 -11.47
CA THR A 51 13.49 -0.01 -11.54
C THR A 51 13.02 -0.68 -10.25
N ILE A 52 12.95 0.08 -9.16
CA ILE A 52 12.49 -0.36 -7.85
C ILE A 52 11.45 0.64 -7.35
N GLY A 53 10.30 0.15 -6.92
CA GLY A 53 9.29 0.92 -6.23
C GLY A 53 8.96 0.33 -4.88
N VAL A 54 8.62 1.18 -3.91
CA VAL A 54 8.15 0.77 -2.58
C VAL A 54 6.83 1.48 -2.24
N ILE A 55 6.00 0.80 -1.47
CA ILE A 55 4.87 1.41 -0.76
C ILE A 55 5.07 1.18 0.72
N VAL A 56 4.98 2.25 1.50
CA VAL A 56 4.99 2.21 2.96
C VAL A 56 3.72 2.86 3.46
N SER A 57 2.95 2.16 4.30
CA SER A 57 1.92 2.80 5.09
C SER A 57 2.48 3.14 6.47
N LEU A 58 2.42 4.41 6.85
CA LEU A 58 2.63 4.85 8.22
C LEU A 58 1.26 5.01 8.86
N ASN A 59 0.98 4.18 9.86
CA ASN A 59 -0.32 4.10 10.50
C ASN A 59 -0.36 4.88 11.82
N CYS A 60 -1.54 5.40 12.16
CA CYS A 60 -1.86 6.10 13.40
C CYS A 60 -3.30 5.79 13.84
N GLU A 61 -3.69 6.26 15.03
CA GLU A 61 -5.03 5.99 15.58
C GLU A 61 -6.11 6.89 14.95
N THR A 62 -5.77 8.15 14.59
CA THR A 62 -6.76 9.13 14.10
C THR A 62 -6.39 9.78 12.77
N ASP A 63 -7.41 10.22 12.05
CA ASP A 63 -7.27 11.00 10.82
C ASP A 63 -6.68 12.39 11.04
N PHE A 64 -6.80 12.96 12.25
CA PHE A 64 -6.18 14.22 12.61
C PHE A 64 -4.65 14.16 12.52
N VAL A 65 -4.06 13.07 13.04
CA VAL A 65 -2.61 12.82 12.92
C VAL A 65 -2.23 12.54 11.47
N ALA A 66 -3.01 11.73 10.75
CA ALA A 66 -2.76 11.40 9.35
C ALA A 66 -2.74 12.64 8.43
N LYS A 67 -3.45 13.71 8.77
CA LYS A 67 -3.49 14.98 8.01
C LYS A 67 -2.39 15.96 8.40
N ASN A 68 -1.61 15.67 9.44
CA ASN A 68 -0.55 16.57 9.92
C ASN A 68 0.64 16.57 8.95
N GLU A 69 1.08 17.74 8.49
CA GLU A 69 2.17 17.88 7.53
C GLU A 69 3.49 17.26 8.01
N LYS A 70 3.83 17.38 9.31
CA LYS A 70 5.05 16.78 9.87
C LYS A 70 4.99 15.25 9.86
N TYR A 71 3.81 14.69 10.11
CA TYR A 71 3.57 13.26 10.03
C TYR A 71 3.69 12.75 8.59
N ILE A 72 3.08 13.45 7.63
CA ILE A 72 3.20 13.14 6.20
C ILE A 72 4.66 13.25 5.74
N HIS A 73 5.39 14.26 6.23
CA HIS A 73 6.82 14.42 5.91
C HIS A 73 7.64 13.24 6.43
N LEU A 74 7.44 12.82 7.68
CA LEU A 74 8.08 11.63 8.25
C LEU A 74 7.79 10.36 7.43
N ALA A 75 6.54 10.15 7.02
CA ALA A 75 6.17 9.03 6.17
C ALA A 75 6.91 9.05 4.82
N ASN A 76 7.05 10.23 4.22
CA ASN A 76 7.80 10.42 2.98
C ASN A 76 9.30 10.12 3.13
N GLU A 77 9.91 10.50 4.26
CA GLU A 77 11.32 10.21 4.54
C GLU A 77 11.55 8.72 4.78
N ILE A 78 10.67 8.06 5.55
CA ILE A 78 10.74 6.61 5.77
C ILE A 78 10.53 5.86 4.44
N ALA A 79 9.59 6.29 3.59
CA ALA A 79 9.38 5.68 2.27
C ALA A 79 10.57 5.89 1.32
N ALA A 80 11.29 7.01 1.43
CA ALA A 80 12.52 7.23 0.66
C ALA A 80 13.65 6.29 1.12
N LEU A 81 13.83 6.14 2.45
CA LEU A 81 14.79 5.20 3.01
C LEU A 81 14.44 3.74 2.65
N ALA A 82 13.15 3.42 2.61
CA ALA A 82 12.65 2.08 2.30
C ALA A 82 13.08 1.54 0.91
N LEU A 83 13.46 2.41 -0.03
CA LEU A 83 14.00 2.01 -1.34
C LEU A 83 15.32 1.21 -1.25
N GLU A 84 16.03 1.32 -0.13
CA GLU A 84 17.31 0.63 0.10
C GLU A 84 17.12 -0.77 0.73
N TYR A 85 15.90 -1.13 1.11
CA TYR A 85 15.61 -2.36 1.86
C TYR A 85 14.57 -3.22 1.13
N ASP A 86 14.71 -4.53 1.29
CA ASP A 86 13.85 -5.56 0.70
C ASP A 86 12.91 -6.22 1.73
N ASP A 87 13.05 -5.86 3.00
CA ASP A 87 12.29 -6.42 4.12
C ASP A 87 11.99 -5.34 5.16
N VAL A 88 10.79 -5.41 5.75
CA VAL A 88 10.32 -4.43 6.72
C VAL A 88 11.13 -4.44 8.02
N ASN A 89 11.64 -5.61 8.46
CA ASN A 89 12.43 -5.68 9.69
C ASN A 89 13.79 -5.01 9.48
N LYS A 90 14.41 -5.19 8.30
CA LYS A 90 15.63 -4.47 7.93
C LYS A 90 15.40 -2.96 7.88
N LEU A 91 14.25 -2.52 7.36
CA LEU A 91 13.87 -1.10 7.39
C LEU A 91 13.69 -0.58 8.81
N LEU A 92 13.04 -1.36 9.70
CA LEU A 92 12.85 -0.98 11.11
C LEU A 92 14.16 -0.84 11.87
N ASP A 93 15.18 -1.64 11.53
CA ASP A 93 16.52 -1.58 12.11
C ASP A 93 17.42 -0.54 11.45
N ALA A 94 17.01 0.03 10.31
CA ALA A 94 17.79 0.99 9.54
C ALA A 94 18.07 2.27 10.33
N ASN A 95 19.26 2.83 10.13
CA ASN A 95 19.62 4.11 10.73
C ASN A 95 18.79 5.25 10.11
N PHE A 96 18.04 5.92 10.94
CA PHE A 96 17.26 7.11 10.61
C PHE A 96 17.61 8.26 11.58
N ARG A 97 18.48 9.16 11.12
CA ARG A 97 18.92 10.33 11.91
C ARG A 97 19.55 10.00 13.27
N GLY A 98 20.39 8.94 13.30
CA GLY A 98 21.15 8.57 14.50
C GLY A 98 20.44 7.63 15.47
N MET A 99 19.26 7.13 15.09
CA MET A 99 18.53 6.06 15.79
C MET A 99 17.93 5.08 14.76
N SER A 100 17.38 3.95 15.17
CA SER A 100 16.67 3.09 14.24
C SER A 100 15.30 3.69 13.85
N VAL A 101 14.74 3.25 12.71
CA VAL A 101 13.35 3.60 12.34
C VAL A 101 12.39 3.17 13.45
N SER A 102 12.57 1.97 14.02
CA SER A 102 11.76 1.48 15.14
C SER A 102 11.81 2.42 16.35
N GLU A 103 13.01 2.87 16.76
CA GLU A 103 13.15 3.83 17.84
C GLU A 103 12.49 5.17 17.50
N LYS A 104 12.56 5.60 16.23
CA LYS A 104 11.89 6.82 15.77
C LYS A 104 10.38 6.74 15.85
N LEU A 105 9.78 5.58 15.53
CA LEU A 105 8.34 5.36 15.66
C LEU A 105 7.90 5.39 17.14
N ILE A 106 8.69 4.80 18.04
CA ILE A 106 8.47 4.87 19.49
C ILE A 106 8.56 6.33 20.00
N GLU A 107 9.57 7.07 19.55
CA GLU A 107 9.71 8.50 19.88
C GLU A 107 8.47 9.27 19.42
N GLN A 108 8.03 9.07 18.19
CA GLN A 108 6.85 9.75 17.64
C GLN A 108 5.56 9.35 18.36
N THR A 109 5.41 8.10 18.76
CA THR A 109 4.30 7.66 19.62
C THR A 109 4.32 8.44 20.94
N GLY A 110 5.48 8.65 21.54
CA GLY A 110 5.61 9.44 22.76
C GLY A 110 5.29 10.94 22.57
N VAL A 111 5.65 11.52 21.43
CA VAL A 111 5.44 12.93 21.10
C VAL A 111 3.99 13.22 20.73
N ILE A 112 3.42 12.39 19.88
CA ILE A 112 2.07 12.54 19.31
C ILE A 112 1.01 12.07 20.31
N GLY A 113 1.33 11.02 21.08
CA GLY A 113 0.43 10.39 22.02
C GLY A 113 -0.52 9.37 21.38
N GLU A 114 -0.26 8.95 20.14
CA GLU A 114 -0.96 7.89 19.41
C GLU A 114 0.00 6.79 19.00
N LYS A 115 -0.47 5.55 18.84
CA LYS A 115 0.32 4.46 18.26
C LYS A 115 0.73 4.81 16.84
N ILE A 116 2.03 4.76 16.57
CA ILE A 116 2.59 4.98 15.24
C ILE A 116 3.38 3.74 14.82
N GLU A 117 3.02 3.15 13.70
CA GLU A 117 3.70 1.95 13.20
C GLU A 117 3.72 1.90 11.66
N ILE A 118 4.62 1.09 11.10
CA ILE A 118 4.55 0.70 9.69
C ILE A 118 3.53 -0.44 9.57
N GLY A 119 2.37 -0.14 8.98
CA GLY A 119 1.31 -1.13 8.78
C GLY A 119 1.53 -2.01 7.56
N ASN A 120 2.06 -1.42 6.47
CA ASN A 120 2.36 -2.15 5.23
C ASN A 120 3.70 -1.72 4.65
N PHE A 121 4.41 -2.69 4.12
CA PHE A 121 5.59 -2.52 3.29
C PHE A 121 5.47 -3.41 2.07
N LYS A 122 5.52 -2.82 0.87
CA LYS A 122 5.49 -3.53 -0.40
C LYS A 122 6.62 -3.06 -1.28
N ILE A 123 7.19 -3.97 -2.05
CA ILE A 123 8.25 -3.68 -3.02
C ILE A 123 7.91 -4.30 -4.36
N LEU A 124 8.15 -3.55 -5.43
CA LEU A 124 8.02 -4.01 -6.81
C LEU A 124 9.32 -3.71 -7.57
N LYS A 125 9.85 -4.72 -8.27
CA LYS A 125 11.03 -4.61 -9.13
C LYS A 125 10.63 -4.95 -10.56
N ALA A 126 10.98 -4.09 -11.51
CA ALA A 126 10.71 -4.29 -12.93
C ALA A 126 11.69 -3.45 -13.78
N PRO A 127 11.81 -3.71 -15.09
CA PRO A 127 12.59 -2.85 -16.00
C PRO A 127 12.12 -1.39 -15.99
N PHE A 128 10.84 -1.13 -15.68
CA PHE A 128 10.33 0.19 -15.35
C PHE A 128 9.22 0.07 -14.30
N VAL A 129 9.27 0.89 -13.25
CA VAL A 129 8.24 0.98 -12.21
C VAL A 129 7.69 2.40 -12.17
N GLY A 130 6.37 2.52 -12.29
CA GLY A 130 5.64 3.75 -12.03
C GLY A 130 4.73 3.61 -10.81
N PHE A 131 4.23 4.73 -10.32
CA PHE A 131 3.38 4.75 -9.14
C PHE A 131 2.26 5.79 -9.25
N TYR A 132 1.27 5.64 -8.38
CA TYR A 132 0.23 6.63 -8.15
C TYR A 132 -0.12 6.68 -6.67
N ILE A 133 -0.25 7.88 -6.12
CA ILE A 133 -0.77 8.16 -4.78
C ILE A 133 -2.09 8.89 -4.96
N HIS A 134 -3.17 8.30 -4.44
CA HIS A 134 -4.49 8.92 -4.52
C HIS A 134 -4.60 10.11 -3.56
N ALA A 135 -5.44 11.07 -3.89
CA ALA A 135 -5.67 12.26 -3.06
C ALA A 135 -6.02 11.87 -1.60
N GLY A 136 -5.40 12.54 -0.64
CA GLY A 136 -5.52 12.23 0.79
C GLY A 136 -4.56 11.17 1.29
N ASN A 137 -3.68 10.61 0.44
CA ASN A 137 -2.65 9.62 0.80
C ASN A 137 -3.20 8.35 1.47
N LYS A 138 -4.42 7.93 1.13
CA LYS A 138 -5.03 6.72 1.69
C LYS A 138 -4.83 5.48 0.83
N ILE A 139 -4.52 5.67 -0.44
CA ILE A 139 -4.30 4.59 -1.41
C ILE A 139 -3.04 4.92 -2.21
N SER A 140 -2.15 3.94 -2.32
CA SER A 140 -0.99 4.01 -3.21
C SER A 140 -0.85 2.72 -4.01
N THR A 141 -0.36 2.85 -5.24
CA THR A 141 -0.15 1.74 -6.15
C THR A 141 1.19 1.84 -6.85
N LEU A 142 1.80 0.70 -7.13
CA LEU A 142 2.96 0.53 -8.00
C LEU A 142 2.55 -0.31 -9.20
N VAL A 143 3.15 -0.04 -10.35
CA VAL A 143 3.00 -0.84 -11.56
C VAL A 143 4.35 -1.04 -12.21
N GLY A 144 4.68 -2.30 -12.53
CA GLY A 144 5.85 -2.68 -13.29
C GLY A 144 5.53 -2.85 -14.77
N LEU A 145 6.44 -2.39 -15.65
CA LEU A 145 6.40 -2.60 -17.08
C LEU A 145 7.61 -3.42 -17.54
N SER A 146 7.44 -4.22 -18.58
CA SER A 146 8.46 -5.13 -19.12
C SER A 146 9.66 -4.43 -19.74
N ASN A 147 9.53 -3.17 -20.14
CA ASN A 147 10.61 -2.36 -20.68
C ASN A 147 10.38 -0.88 -20.43
N LYS A 148 11.43 -0.06 -20.60
CA LYS A 148 11.38 1.40 -20.55
C LYS A 148 11.31 1.95 -21.98
N PHE A 149 10.37 2.88 -22.21
CA PHE A 149 10.17 3.57 -23.48
C PHE A 149 9.70 5.01 -23.22
N GLU A 150 9.54 5.82 -24.27
CA GLU A 150 9.27 7.25 -24.16
C GLU A 150 8.04 7.59 -23.27
N LYS A 151 6.96 6.80 -23.37
CA LYS A 151 5.70 7.04 -22.63
C LYS A 151 5.57 6.20 -21.36
N SER A 152 6.63 5.51 -20.89
CA SER A 152 6.56 4.62 -19.73
C SER A 152 5.97 5.27 -18.49
N GLU A 153 6.30 6.54 -18.21
CA GLU A 153 5.79 7.25 -17.03
C GLU A 153 4.28 7.46 -17.12
N GLU A 154 3.79 7.91 -18.27
CA GLU A 154 2.38 8.13 -18.48
C GLU A 154 1.60 6.83 -18.40
N VAL A 155 2.07 5.80 -19.09
CA VAL A 155 1.41 4.48 -19.15
C VAL A 155 1.38 3.84 -17.78
N ALA A 156 2.50 3.74 -17.08
CA ALA A 156 2.56 3.16 -15.74
C ALA A 156 1.68 3.92 -14.75
N LYS A 157 1.67 5.27 -14.82
CA LYS A 157 0.78 6.09 -13.99
C LYS A 157 -0.70 5.82 -14.29
N ASN A 158 -1.07 5.69 -15.56
CA ASN A 158 -2.46 5.40 -15.96
C ASN A 158 -2.93 4.05 -15.43
N ILE A 159 -2.06 3.02 -15.52
CA ILE A 159 -2.36 1.70 -14.97
C ILE A 159 -2.36 1.69 -13.44
N ALA A 160 -1.46 2.46 -12.80
CA ALA A 160 -1.48 2.62 -11.35
C ALA A 160 -2.78 3.30 -10.86
N MET A 161 -3.28 4.30 -11.59
CA MET A 161 -4.60 4.91 -11.33
C MET A 161 -5.75 3.90 -11.49
N GLN A 162 -5.70 3.04 -12.53
CA GLN A 162 -6.63 1.95 -12.73
C GLN A 162 -6.64 1.00 -11.53
N ALA A 163 -5.46 0.52 -11.10
CA ALA A 163 -5.35 -0.39 -9.96
C ALA A 163 -5.83 0.27 -8.65
N ALA A 164 -5.56 1.57 -8.45
CA ALA A 164 -6.05 2.30 -7.30
C ALA A 164 -7.58 2.36 -7.26
N ALA A 165 -8.21 2.67 -8.40
CA ALA A 165 -9.65 2.87 -8.49
C ALA A 165 -10.45 1.56 -8.51
N MET A 166 -9.96 0.54 -9.24
CA MET A 166 -10.73 -0.67 -9.53
C MET A 166 -10.36 -1.86 -8.64
N ASN A 167 -9.36 -1.70 -7.75
CA ASN A 167 -8.97 -2.70 -6.77
C ASN A 167 -8.87 -4.15 -7.32
N PRO A 168 -8.07 -4.40 -8.37
CA PRO A 168 -7.93 -5.75 -8.90
C PRO A 168 -7.26 -6.67 -7.87
N ILE A 169 -7.68 -7.93 -7.84
CA ILE A 169 -7.15 -8.95 -6.93
C ILE A 169 -5.92 -9.67 -7.49
N ALA A 170 -5.72 -9.64 -8.81
CA ALA A 170 -4.61 -10.24 -9.52
C ALA A 170 -4.32 -9.47 -10.82
N LEU A 171 -3.14 -9.68 -11.41
CA LEU A 171 -2.79 -9.11 -12.70
C LEU A 171 -3.66 -9.67 -13.82
N ASN A 172 -3.79 -11.01 -13.87
CA ASN A 172 -4.55 -11.75 -14.86
C ASN A 172 -5.25 -12.95 -14.21
N GLU A 173 -6.08 -13.67 -14.99
CA GLU A 173 -6.87 -14.80 -14.51
C GLU A 173 -6.02 -15.97 -13.99
N ASN A 174 -4.80 -16.16 -14.51
CA ASN A 174 -3.93 -17.27 -14.11
C ASN A 174 -3.27 -17.02 -12.73
N GLU A 175 -3.28 -15.80 -12.24
CA GLU A 175 -2.72 -15.40 -10.95
C GLU A 175 -3.78 -15.33 -9.84
N VAL A 176 -5.05 -15.56 -10.18
CA VAL A 176 -6.11 -15.61 -9.17
C VAL A 176 -5.98 -16.93 -8.39
N ASP A 177 -5.98 -16.84 -7.07
CA ASP A 177 -5.90 -18.01 -6.18
C ASP A 177 -7.04 -18.98 -6.48
N ALA A 178 -6.71 -20.27 -6.64
CA ALA A 178 -7.67 -21.32 -6.94
C ALA A 178 -8.81 -21.40 -5.91
N THR A 179 -8.52 -21.15 -4.65
CA THR A 179 -9.53 -21.15 -3.57
C THR A 179 -10.55 -20.02 -3.74
N ILE A 180 -10.14 -18.88 -4.28
CA ILE A 180 -11.06 -17.77 -4.62
C ILE A 180 -11.95 -18.19 -5.77
N ILE A 181 -11.39 -18.81 -6.82
CA ILE A 181 -12.15 -19.27 -7.98
C ILE A 181 -13.18 -20.33 -7.57
N GLU A 182 -12.79 -21.31 -6.77
CA GLU A 182 -13.68 -22.35 -6.25
C GLU A 182 -14.84 -21.75 -5.46
N LYS A 183 -14.53 -20.83 -4.56
CA LYS A 183 -15.55 -20.12 -3.76
C LYS A 183 -16.52 -19.32 -4.62
N GLU A 184 -16.02 -18.61 -5.63
CA GLU A 184 -16.88 -17.84 -6.55
C GLU A 184 -17.75 -18.75 -7.40
N ILE A 185 -17.26 -19.94 -7.81
CA ILE A 185 -18.07 -20.96 -8.51
C ILE A 185 -19.21 -21.44 -7.61
N GLU A 186 -18.93 -21.76 -6.34
CA GLU A 186 -19.96 -22.20 -5.40
C GLU A 186 -21.02 -21.12 -5.15
N ILE A 187 -20.58 -19.87 -4.93
CA ILE A 187 -21.49 -18.73 -4.78
C ILE A 187 -22.37 -18.57 -6.04
N ALA A 188 -21.77 -18.66 -7.22
CA ALA A 188 -22.47 -18.55 -8.48
C ALA A 188 -23.55 -19.66 -8.64
N LYS A 189 -23.21 -20.91 -8.30
CA LYS A 189 -24.14 -22.03 -8.35
C LYS A 189 -25.30 -21.88 -7.36
N GLU A 190 -24.99 -21.43 -6.14
CA GLU A 190 -26.03 -21.23 -5.12
C GLU A 190 -27.01 -20.11 -5.53
N GLN A 191 -26.50 -18.99 -6.07
CA GLN A 191 -27.36 -17.95 -6.63
C GLN A 191 -28.28 -18.48 -7.74
N LEU A 192 -27.73 -19.33 -8.65
CA LEU A 192 -28.49 -19.91 -9.73
C LEU A 192 -29.57 -20.90 -9.24
N ARG A 193 -29.34 -21.67 -8.17
CA ARG A 193 -30.33 -22.48 -7.49
C ARG A 193 -31.49 -21.65 -6.95
N GLN A 194 -31.15 -20.54 -6.29
CA GLN A 194 -32.12 -19.59 -5.76
C GLN A 194 -32.95 -18.93 -6.88
N GLU A 195 -32.33 -18.72 -8.05
CA GLU A 195 -33.03 -18.27 -9.28
C GLU A 195 -33.87 -19.37 -9.94
N GLY A 196 -33.89 -20.60 -9.40
CA GLY A 196 -34.66 -21.73 -9.93
C GLY A 196 -34.10 -22.38 -11.20
N LYS A 197 -32.79 -22.25 -11.45
CA LYS A 197 -32.14 -22.88 -12.60
C LYS A 197 -31.96 -24.38 -12.35
N PRO A 198 -32.15 -25.23 -13.40
CA PRO A 198 -31.90 -26.65 -13.29
C PRO A 198 -30.47 -27.01 -12.97
N GLU A 199 -30.23 -28.02 -12.10
CA GLU A 199 -28.88 -28.43 -11.67
C GLU A 199 -27.94 -28.72 -12.86
N GLU A 200 -28.45 -29.37 -13.92
CA GLU A 200 -27.70 -29.70 -15.14
C GLU A 200 -27.16 -28.48 -15.91
N MET A 201 -27.73 -27.29 -15.69
CA MET A 201 -27.31 -26.04 -16.33
C MET A 201 -26.35 -25.24 -15.48
N LEU A 202 -26.23 -25.52 -14.19
CA LEU A 202 -25.46 -24.66 -13.22
C LEU A 202 -24.01 -24.53 -13.63
N ASP A 203 -23.34 -25.62 -14.00
CA ASP A 203 -21.92 -25.58 -14.39
C ASP A 203 -21.65 -24.69 -15.61
N ASN A 204 -22.51 -24.75 -16.61
CA ASN A 204 -22.35 -23.96 -17.82
C ASN A 204 -22.59 -22.47 -17.57
N ILE A 205 -23.62 -22.15 -16.78
CA ILE A 205 -23.93 -20.75 -16.44
C ILE A 205 -22.87 -20.19 -15.49
N ALA A 206 -22.43 -20.99 -14.51
CA ALA A 206 -21.36 -20.59 -13.58
C ALA A 206 -20.05 -20.24 -14.31
N LYS A 207 -19.66 -21.00 -15.35
CA LYS A 207 -18.51 -20.65 -16.21
C LYS A 207 -18.62 -19.25 -16.82
N GLY A 208 -19.83 -18.86 -17.23
CA GLY A 208 -20.06 -17.47 -17.72
C GLY A 208 -19.91 -16.41 -16.64
N LYS A 209 -20.42 -16.68 -15.42
CA LYS A 209 -20.26 -15.79 -14.26
C LYS A 209 -18.78 -15.65 -13.87
N ILE A 210 -18.00 -16.73 -13.91
CA ILE A 210 -16.54 -16.70 -13.62
C ILE A 210 -15.77 -15.89 -14.66
N LYS A 211 -16.11 -16.00 -15.96
CA LYS A 211 -15.50 -15.11 -16.97
C LYS A 211 -15.76 -13.63 -16.67
N ARG A 212 -16.96 -13.31 -16.22
CA ARG A 212 -17.28 -11.94 -15.80
C ARG A 212 -16.51 -11.55 -14.54
N PHE A 213 -16.40 -12.45 -13.57
CA PHE A 213 -15.59 -12.23 -12.36
C PHE A 213 -14.14 -11.88 -12.72
N PHE A 214 -13.48 -12.63 -13.62
CA PHE A 214 -12.13 -12.30 -14.07
C PHE A 214 -12.07 -10.94 -14.77
N LYS A 215 -13.06 -10.64 -15.62
CA LYS A 215 -13.14 -9.34 -16.31
C LYS A 215 -13.25 -8.18 -15.33
N ASP A 216 -13.96 -8.35 -14.23
CA ASP A 216 -14.19 -7.27 -13.27
C ASP A 216 -13.05 -7.17 -12.23
N ASN A 217 -12.34 -8.29 -11.93
CA ASN A 217 -11.42 -8.39 -10.81
C ASN A 217 -9.94 -8.60 -11.18
N THR A 218 -9.57 -8.77 -12.45
CA THR A 218 -8.15 -8.86 -12.84
C THR A 218 -7.72 -7.65 -13.66
N LEU A 219 -6.56 -7.08 -13.32
CA LEU A 219 -6.12 -5.77 -13.81
C LEU A 219 -6.16 -5.66 -15.34
N VAL A 220 -5.58 -6.63 -16.06
CA VAL A 220 -5.48 -6.58 -17.52
C VAL A 220 -6.81 -6.74 -18.24
N ASN A 221 -7.80 -7.41 -17.61
CA ASN A 221 -9.11 -7.69 -18.17
C ASN A 221 -10.17 -6.63 -17.84
N GLN A 222 -9.91 -5.78 -16.84
CA GLN A 222 -10.82 -4.68 -16.47
C GLN A 222 -11.03 -3.71 -17.63
N SER A 223 -12.22 -3.13 -17.72
CA SER A 223 -12.46 -1.99 -18.59
C SER A 223 -11.58 -0.82 -18.16
N TYR A 224 -10.91 -0.17 -19.12
CA TYR A 224 -9.98 0.92 -18.84
C TYR A 224 -10.72 2.16 -18.35
N ILE A 225 -10.33 2.72 -17.20
CA ILE A 225 -11.07 3.81 -16.55
C ILE A 225 -11.15 5.11 -17.38
N LYS A 226 -10.20 5.34 -18.30
CA LYS A 226 -10.20 6.52 -19.18
C LYS A 226 -10.96 6.29 -20.48
N ASP A 227 -11.16 5.04 -20.89
CA ASP A 227 -11.96 4.64 -22.03
C ASP A 227 -12.58 3.25 -21.77
N ASN A 228 -13.83 3.24 -21.29
CA ASN A 228 -14.53 2.03 -20.92
C ASN A 228 -14.91 1.09 -22.09
N LYS A 229 -14.61 1.49 -23.32
CA LYS A 229 -14.85 0.66 -24.53
C LYS A 229 -13.76 -0.36 -24.77
N ILE A 230 -12.59 -0.18 -24.15
CA ILE A 230 -11.44 -1.06 -24.29
C ILE A 230 -11.04 -1.64 -22.92
N SER A 231 -10.34 -2.76 -22.93
CA SER A 231 -9.72 -3.32 -21.73
C SER A 231 -8.36 -2.63 -21.44
N VAL A 232 -7.85 -2.81 -20.21
CA VAL A 232 -6.47 -2.42 -19.88
C VAL A 232 -5.47 -3.12 -20.82
N SER A 233 -5.70 -4.40 -21.15
CA SER A 233 -4.87 -5.13 -22.13
C SER A 233 -4.88 -4.48 -23.51
N ASP A 234 -6.04 -4.04 -23.99
CA ASP A 234 -6.15 -3.36 -25.30
C ASP A 234 -5.43 -2.01 -25.27
N TYR A 235 -5.58 -1.25 -24.17
CA TYR A 235 -4.82 -0.01 -23.98
C TYR A 235 -3.31 -0.25 -24.05
N ILE A 236 -2.79 -1.25 -23.32
CA ILE A 236 -1.36 -1.58 -23.33
C ILE A 236 -0.89 -1.95 -24.74
N LYS A 237 -1.62 -2.80 -25.45
CA LYS A 237 -1.30 -3.16 -26.85
C LYS A 237 -1.31 -1.96 -27.81
N SER A 238 -2.15 -0.96 -27.54
CA SER A 238 -2.23 0.26 -28.37
C SER A 238 -1.02 1.19 -28.23
N VAL A 239 -0.27 1.08 -27.11
CA VAL A 239 0.89 1.97 -26.85
C VAL A 239 2.22 1.33 -27.22
N GLY A 240 2.28 0.02 -27.51
CA GLY A 240 3.49 -0.66 -27.97
C GLY A 240 3.58 -2.11 -27.53
N GLU A 241 4.72 -2.74 -27.84
CA GLU A 241 5.06 -4.11 -27.39
C GLU A 241 5.58 -4.07 -25.95
N ILE A 242 4.69 -3.86 -25.01
CA ILE A 242 4.97 -3.83 -23.58
C ILE A 242 3.97 -4.68 -22.83
N GLU A 243 4.37 -5.14 -21.64
CA GLU A 243 3.53 -5.92 -20.75
C GLU A 243 3.57 -5.30 -19.34
N ILE A 244 2.49 -5.46 -18.60
CA ILE A 244 2.47 -5.21 -17.16
C ILE A 244 3.07 -6.44 -16.49
N THR A 245 4.16 -6.26 -15.76
CA THR A 245 4.88 -7.37 -15.08
C THR A 245 4.38 -7.63 -13.67
N GLY A 246 3.61 -6.72 -13.12
CA GLY A 246 3.02 -6.82 -11.78
C GLY A 246 2.52 -5.47 -11.28
N PHE A 247 1.81 -5.52 -10.18
CA PHE A 247 1.38 -4.32 -9.46
C PHE A 247 1.33 -4.59 -7.96
N GLU A 248 1.42 -3.54 -7.17
CA GLU A 248 1.15 -3.55 -5.73
C GLU A 248 0.14 -2.45 -5.40
N ARG A 249 -0.76 -2.74 -4.49
CA ARG A 249 -1.75 -1.79 -3.98
C ARG A 249 -1.85 -1.88 -2.47
N VAL A 250 -1.78 -0.74 -1.81
CA VAL A 250 -2.06 -0.61 -0.37
C VAL A 250 -3.14 0.46 -0.19
N SER A 251 -4.11 0.15 0.65
CA SER A 251 -5.25 1.02 0.97
C SER A 251 -5.53 0.98 2.48
N LEU A 252 -5.83 2.14 3.04
CA LEU A 252 -6.34 2.31 4.41
C LEU A 252 -7.85 2.64 4.42
N VAL A 253 -8.53 2.41 3.30
CA VAL A 253 -9.99 2.57 3.13
C VAL A 253 -10.57 1.38 2.41
#